data_ad6717bbccb95cd11a5e1a6dcbf3fafb
#
_entry.id   ad6717bbccb95cd11a5e1a6dcbf3fafb
#
_cell.length_a   1.000
_cell.length_b   1.000
_cell.length_c   1.000
_cell.angle_alpha   90.00
_cell.angle_beta   90.00
_cell.angle_gamma   90.00
#
_symmetry.space_group_name_H-M   'P 1'
#
loop_
_entity.id
_entity.type
_entity.pdbx_description
1 polymer ?
#
loop_
_entity_poly.entity_id
_entity_poly.type
_entity_poly.pdbx_seq_one_letter_code
_entity_poly.pdbx_strand_id
1 'polypeptide(L)'
;LGDVYKRQVVGEFPARTFEELFQGVFALDWENYLPLGAKFPISKAKCVKSKLRNEPSVQAISKKAVVKKLQKYFHRPEGVPLQETGAEFKVEVSILKDKATVLIDTTGASLFKRGYRTDKGGAPIKENMAAAILELSNWYPDKPLIDPTCGSGTFCIEAAMIGMNIAPGFNRDFAFEAWNWVDKDLVQSVRDEADSKANYDVELDIM
;
A
#
# COMPACT_ATOMS: atom_id res chain seq x y z
N LEU A 1 -10.85 -1.62 -9.29
CA LEU A 1 -9.44 -2.10 -9.22
C LEU A 1 -8.77 -1.68 -7.90
N GLY A 2 -9.44 -1.83 -6.76
CA GLY A 2 -8.89 -1.14 -5.61
C GLY A 2 -8.02 -1.97 -4.70
N ASP A 3 -8.39 -3.16 -4.30
CA ASP A 3 -7.77 -3.76 -3.10
C ASP A 3 -7.02 -5.07 -3.33
N VAL A 4 -7.12 -5.68 -4.49
CA VAL A 4 -6.62 -7.05 -4.72
C VAL A 4 -5.08 -7.09 -4.72
N TYR A 5 -4.41 -6.02 -5.11
CA TYR A 5 -2.95 -5.95 -5.26
C TYR A 5 -2.24 -4.98 -4.31
N LYS A 6 -2.92 -4.55 -3.26
CA LYS A 6 -2.32 -3.69 -2.24
C LYS A 6 -1.08 -4.30 -1.59
N ARG A 7 -1.02 -5.62 -1.52
CA ARG A 7 0.06 -6.38 -0.91
C ARG A 7 0.40 -7.58 -1.74
N GLN A 8 1.66 -7.69 -2.11
CA GLN A 8 2.20 -8.88 -2.76
C GLN A 8 2.61 -9.90 -1.70
N VAL A 9 2.08 -11.10 -1.78
CA VAL A 9 2.51 -12.21 -0.93
C VAL A 9 3.88 -12.70 -1.40
N VAL A 10 4.87 -12.66 -0.50
CA VAL A 10 6.23 -13.19 -0.74
C VAL A 10 6.27 -14.67 -0.40
N GLY A 11 5.60 -15.07 0.67
CA GLY A 11 5.48 -16.48 1.04
C GLY A 11 4.71 -16.71 2.32
N GLU A 12 4.42 -17.99 2.55
CA GLU A 12 3.68 -18.47 3.72
C GLU A 12 4.33 -19.71 4.30
N PHE A 13 4.37 -19.81 5.62
CA PHE A 13 4.99 -20.95 6.32
C PHE A 13 4.47 -21.06 7.77
N PRO A 14 4.61 -22.22 8.44
CA PRO A 14 4.33 -22.37 9.86
C PRO A 14 5.30 -21.54 10.70
N ALA A 15 4.80 -20.87 11.76
CA ALA A 15 5.60 -20.04 12.66
C ALA A 15 5.07 -20.14 14.10
N ARG A 16 5.39 -21.23 14.77
CA ARG A 16 5.01 -21.49 16.18
C ARG A 16 6.04 -20.99 17.16
N THR A 17 7.30 -20.87 16.69
CA THR A 17 8.45 -20.42 17.47
C THR A 17 9.18 -19.31 16.70
N PHE A 18 9.99 -18.52 17.41
CA PHE A 18 10.83 -17.50 16.78
C PHE A 18 11.89 -18.11 15.84
N GLU A 19 12.34 -19.34 16.10
CA GLU A 19 13.24 -20.05 15.20
C GLU A 19 12.54 -20.45 13.91
N GLU A 20 11.34 -21.03 13.99
CA GLU A 20 10.53 -21.32 12.79
C GLU A 20 10.24 -20.07 11.98
N LEU A 21 9.92 -18.95 12.63
CA LEU A 21 9.74 -17.65 11.98
C LEU A 21 11.02 -17.21 11.25
N PHE A 22 12.17 -17.26 11.93
CA PHE A 22 13.45 -16.88 11.35
C PHE A 22 13.77 -17.73 10.11
N GLN A 23 13.71 -19.05 10.23
CA GLN A 23 14.02 -19.96 9.14
C GLN A 23 13.05 -19.81 7.96
N GLY A 24 11.76 -19.65 8.24
CA GLY A 24 10.75 -19.43 7.21
C GLY A 24 10.98 -18.12 6.44
N VAL A 25 11.24 -17.01 7.13
CA VAL A 25 11.56 -15.72 6.48
C VAL A 25 12.90 -15.81 5.72
N PHE A 26 13.91 -16.46 6.27
CA PHE A 26 15.22 -16.64 5.64
C PHE A 26 15.15 -17.49 4.36
N ALA A 27 14.23 -18.46 4.29
CA ALA A 27 14.08 -19.35 3.15
C ALA A 27 13.41 -18.68 1.93
N LEU A 28 12.76 -17.52 2.11
CA LEU A 28 12.12 -16.79 1.01
C LEU A 28 13.15 -16.21 0.03
N ASP A 29 12.76 -16.09 -1.23
CA ASP A 29 13.60 -15.59 -2.33
C ASP A 29 13.59 -14.06 -2.39
N TRP A 30 14.13 -13.43 -1.33
CA TRP A 30 14.15 -11.96 -1.18
C TRP A 30 14.90 -11.24 -2.29
N GLU A 31 15.89 -11.87 -2.88
CA GLU A 31 16.68 -11.36 -4.02
C GLU A 31 15.83 -11.06 -5.25
N ASN A 32 14.67 -11.68 -5.41
CA ASN A 32 13.75 -11.41 -6.51
C ASN A 32 12.96 -10.10 -6.32
N TYR A 33 12.90 -9.60 -5.09
CA TYR A 33 12.13 -8.40 -4.74
C TYR A 33 13.02 -7.24 -4.33
N LEU A 34 14.09 -7.51 -3.57
CA LEU A 34 14.90 -6.50 -2.89
C LEU A 34 16.29 -6.38 -3.55
N PRO A 35 16.48 -5.38 -4.42
CA PRO A 35 17.80 -5.11 -4.99
C PRO A 35 18.80 -4.66 -3.94
N LEU A 36 20.08 -4.72 -4.29
CA LEU A 36 21.13 -4.15 -3.43
C LEU A 36 20.86 -2.66 -3.18
N GLY A 37 20.87 -2.26 -1.92
CA GLY A 37 20.56 -0.89 -1.50
C GLY A 37 19.08 -0.64 -1.22
N ALA A 38 18.19 -1.60 -1.42
CA ALA A 38 16.76 -1.46 -1.08
C ALA A 38 16.58 -1.11 0.40
N LYS A 39 15.67 -0.20 0.69
CA LYS A 39 15.20 0.10 2.03
C LYS A 39 13.98 -0.76 2.34
N PHE A 40 14.09 -1.65 3.33
CA PHE A 40 13.02 -2.62 3.63
C PHE A 40 12.66 -2.68 5.13
N PRO A 41 11.93 -1.68 5.63
CA PRO A 41 11.41 -1.74 7.00
C PRO A 41 10.38 -2.84 7.14
N ILE A 42 10.41 -3.58 8.27
CA ILE A 42 9.29 -4.42 8.67
C ILE A 42 8.25 -3.48 9.30
N SER A 43 7.40 -2.91 8.47
CA SER A 43 6.51 -1.80 8.83
C SER A 43 5.38 -2.22 9.77
N LYS A 44 5.02 -3.51 9.75
CA LYS A 44 3.93 -4.04 10.55
C LYS A 44 4.13 -5.52 10.85
N ALA A 45 3.84 -5.91 12.08
CA ALA A 45 3.58 -7.28 12.46
C ALA A 45 2.19 -7.36 13.09
N LYS A 46 1.48 -8.46 12.84
CA LYS A 46 0.18 -8.74 13.46
C LYS A 46 0.10 -10.21 13.85
N CYS A 47 -0.19 -10.49 15.11
CA CYS A 47 -0.29 -11.83 15.65
C CYS A 47 -1.71 -12.08 16.17
N VAL A 48 -2.43 -13.04 15.58
CA VAL A 48 -3.81 -13.36 15.93
C VAL A 48 -3.95 -14.86 16.18
N LYS A 49 -4.46 -15.23 17.36
CA LYS A 49 -4.68 -16.64 17.75
C LYS A 49 -3.44 -17.52 17.51
N SER A 50 -2.25 -17.02 17.84
CA SER A 50 -0.96 -17.65 17.57
C SER A 50 -0.13 -17.73 18.87
N LYS A 51 0.85 -18.65 18.89
CA LYS A 51 1.82 -18.79 19.99
C LYS A 51 2.74 -17.58 20.07
N LEU A 52 3.19 -17.07 18.94
CA LEU A 52 3.91 -15.81 18.86
C LEU A 52 2.92 -14.64 19.04
N ARG A 53 3.17 -13.80 20.06
CA ARG A 53 2.30 -12.65 20.40
C ARG A 53 3.02 -11.33 20.47
N ASN A 54 4.36 -11.34 20.57
CA ASN A 54 5.16 -10.13 20.69
C ASN A 54 5.49 -9.59 19.28
N GLU A 55 4.66 -8.67 18.80
CA GLU A 55 4.81 -8.07 17.45
C GLU A 55 6.16 -7.38 17.24
N PRO A 56 6.72 -6.59 18.19
CA PRO A 56 8.07 -6.04 18.06
C PRO A 56 9.15 -7.10 17.87
N SER A 57 9.08 -8.23 18.59
CA SER A 57 10.03 -9.33 18.44
C SER A 57 9.89 -10.01 17.07
N VAL A 58 8.65 -10.17 16.58
CA VAL A 58 8.38 -10.70 15.23
C VAL A 58 9.01 -9.78 14.18
N GLN A 59 8.85 -8.45 14.31
CA GLN A 59 9.48 -7.48 13.39
C GLN A 59 11.02 -7.58 13.41
N ALA A 60 11.62 -7.58 14.60
CA ALA A 60 13.07 -7.64 14.75
C ALA A 60 13.68 -8.93 14.17
N ILE A 61 13.05 -10.08 14.45
CA ILE A 61 13.51 -11.39 13.97
C ILE A 61 13.34 -11.50 12.45
N SER A 62 12.21 -11.03 11.92
CA SER A 62 11.97 -11.01 10.48
C SER A 62 12.98 -10.11 9.76
N LYS A 63 13.24 -8.88 10.28
CA LYS A 63 14.29 -8.00 9.73
C LYS A 63 15.65 -8.68 9.72
N LYS A 64 16.04 -9.31 10.83
CA LYS A 64 17.31 -10.04 10.94
C LYS A 64 17.42 -11.17 9.92
N ALA A 65 16.35 -11.94 9.70
CA ALA A 65 16.32 -13.01 8.73
C ALA A 65 16.49 -12.51 7.28
N VAL A 66 15.78 -11.46 6.90
CA VAL A 66 15.93 -10.82 5.58
C VAL A 66 17.35 -10.29 5.38
N VAL A 67 17.91 -9.57 6.36
CA VAL A 67 19.28 -9.05 6.29
C VAL A 67 20.27 -10.17 6.08
N LYS A 68 20.20 -11.25 6.86
CA LYS A 68 21.13 -12.41 6.71
C LYS A 68 20.98 -13.10 5.35
N LYS A 69 19.77 -13.25 4.84
CA LYS A 69 19.53 -13.82 3.49
C LYS A 69 20.18 -12.95 2.42
N LEU A 70 19.96 -11.64 2.45
CA LEU A 70 20.52 -10.72 1.47
C LEU A 70 22.04 -10.59 1.59
N GLN A 71 22.59 -10.57 2.81
CA GLN A 71 24.06 -10.61 3.01
C GLN A 71 24.67 -11.85 2.36
N LYS A 72 24.05 -13.02 2.57
CA LYS A 72 24.50 -14.27 1.94
C LYS A 72 24.43 -14.20 0.42
N TYR A 73 23.31 -13.72 -0.13
CA TYR A 73 23.10 -13.63 -1.57
C TYR A 73 24.05 -12.64 -2.25
N PHE A 74 24.22 -11.46 -1.66
CA PHE A 74 25.10 -10.41 -2.20
C PHE A 74 26.57 -10.55 -1.77
N HIS A 75 26.96 -11.68 -1.17
CA HIS A 75 28.33 -11.93 -0.70
C HIS A 75 28.89 -10.83 0.20
N ARG A 76 28.05 -10.28 1.10
CA ARG A 76 28.44 -9.26 2.07
C ARG A 76 28.88 -9.91 3.37
N PRO A 77 29.93 -9.39 4.03
CA PRO A 77 30.40 -9.91 5.33
C PRO A 77 29.29 -9.85 6.39
N GLU A 78 29.22 -10.85 7.24
CA GLU A 78 28.36 -10.81 8.42
C GLU A 78 28.76 -9.65 9.34
N GLY A 79 27.75 -8.97 9.92
CA GLY A 79 27.97 -7.83 10.81
C GLY A 79 28.13 -6.48 10.11
N VAL A 80 28.31 -6.44 8.79
CA VAL A 80 28.32 -5.20 8.03
C VAL A 80 26.88 -4.83 7.67
N PRO A 81 26.36 -3.66 8.09
CA PRO A 81 25.01 -3.23 7.75
C PRO A 81 24.81 -3.12 6.23
N LEU A 82 23.66 -3.56 5.74
CA LEU A 82 23.26 -3.26 4.38
C LEU A 82 22.92 -1.78 4.27
N GLN A 83 23.44 -1.12 3.23
CA GLN A 83 23.06 0.26 2.94
C GLN A 83 21.62 0.29 2.45
N GLU A 84 20.73 0.99 3.17
CA GLU A 84 19.33 1.13 2.82
C GLU A 84 19.07 2.55 2.27
N THR A 85 19.65 2.88 1.11
CA THR A 85 19.60 4.22 0.51
C THR A 85 18.69 4.30 -0.72
N GLY A 86 18.24 3.17 -1.23
CA GLY A 86 17.41 3.07 -2.42
C GLY A 86 15.91 3.14 -2.14
N ALA A 87 15.13 2.64 -3.09
CA ALA A 87 13.66 2.59 -3.01
C ALA A 87 13.18 1.80 -1.78
N GLU A 88 12.04 2.22 -1.23
CA GLU A 88 11.45 1.61 -0.04
C GLU A 88 10.48 0.47 -0.42
N PHE A 89 10.69 -0.67 0.25
CA PHE A 89 9.87 -1.88 0.15
C PHE A 89 9.33 -2.22 1.54
N LYS A 90 8.15 -1.72 1.89
CA LYS A 90 7.56 -2.00 3.21
C LYS A 90 7.14 -3.44 3.31
N VAL A 91 7.75 -4.17 4.24
CA VAL A 91 7.42 -5.56 4.52
C VAL A 91 6.44 -5.63 5.68
N GLU A 92 5.42 -6.46 5.55
CA GLU A 92 4.49 -6.79 6.62
C GLU A 92 4.52 -8.28 6.93
N VAL A 93 4.36 -8.64 8.20
CA VAL A 93 4.29 -10.04 8.65
C VAL A 93 2.98 -10.24 9.41
N SER A 94 2.15 -11.14 8.93
CA SER A 94 0.90 -11.53 9.60
C SER A 94 0.98 -12.97 10.06
N ILE A 95 0.78 -13.22 11.35
CA ILE A 95 0.73 -14.58 11.90
C ILE A 95 -0.69 -14.85 12.38
N LEU A 96 -1.37 -15.77 11.72
CA LEU A 96 -2.71 -16.19 12.05
C LEU A 96 -2.73 -17.70 12.28
N LYS A 97 -3.16 -18.14 13.48
CA LYS A 97 -3.22 -19.57 13.85
C LYS A 97 -1.89 -20.30 13.59
N ASP A 98 -0.79 -19.69 14.02
CA ASP A 98 0.58 -20.18 13.86
C ASP A 98 1.07 -20.32 12.41
N LYS A 99 0.38 -19.72 11.44
CA LYS A 99 0.83 -19.60 10.04
C LYS A 99 1.24 -18.15 9.79
N ALA A 100 2.47 -17.94 9.39
CA ALA A 100 3.00 -16.67 8.97
C ALA A 100 2.74 -16.46 7.47
N THR A 101 2.28 -15.26 7.11
CA THR A 101 2.21 -14.74 5.75
C THR A 101 3.08 -13.49 5.69
N VAL A 102 4.04 -13.47 4.80
CA VAL A 102 4.95 -12.34 4.57
C VAL A 102 4.55 -11.62 3.30
N LEU A 103 4.44 -10.29 3.40
CA LEU A 103 3.90 -9.45 2.33
C LEU A 103 4.79 -8.23 2.10
N ILE A 104 4.78 -7.72 0.86
CA ILE A 104 5.34 -6.40 0.51
C ILE A 104 4.17 -5.46 0.19
N ASP A 105 4.14 -4.28 0.80
CA ASP A 105 3.14 -3.24 0.52
C ASP A 105 3.52 -2.52 -0.77
N THR A 106 2.71 -2.69 -1.80
CA THR A 106 2.89 -2.08 -3.12
C THR A 106 2.37 -0.66 -3.20
N THR A 107 1.52 -0.25 -2.27
CA THR A 107 0.78 1.01 -2.37
C THR A 107 1.47 2.21 -1.70
N GLY A 108 2.25 1.97 -0.66
CA GLY A 108 2.90 3.02 0.12
C GLY A 108 1.93 3.77 1.02
N ALA A 109 1.51 4.99 0.67
CA ALA A 109 0.52 5.74 1.42
C ALA A 109 -0.85 5.04 1.41
N SER A 110 -1.64 5.23 2.48
CA SER A 110 -2.97 4.62 2.59
C SER A 110 -3.86 4.98 1.39
N LEU A 111 -4.58 4.01 0.84
CA LEU A 111 -5.38 4.16 -0.39
C LEU A 111 -6.52 5.19 -0.29
N PHE A 112 -6.99 5.50 0.92
CA PHE A 112 -7.99 6.57 1.09
C PHE A 112 -7.43 7.96 0.73
N LYS A 113 -6.11 8.17 0.80
CA LYS A 113 -5.46 9.41 0.39
C LYS A 113 -5.40 9.45 -1.12
N ARG A 114 -6.26 10.27 -1.73
CA ARG A 114 -6.35 10.42 -3.19
C ARG A 114 -5.24 11.29 -3.81
N GLY A 115 -4.56 12.08 -2.99
CA GLY A 115 -3.50 13.01 -3.45
C GLY A 115 -3.97 14.46 -3.61
N TYR A 116 -5.25 14.73 -3.70
CA TYR A 116 -5.77 16.10 -3.90
C TYR A 116 -5.74 16.98 -2.65
N ARG A 117 -5.66 16.40 -1.46
CA ARG A 117 -5.69 17.17 -0.22
C ARG A 117 -4.32 17.79 0.08
N THR A 118 -4.23 19.10 -0.03
CA THR A 118 -3.03 19.89 0.26
C THR A 118 -2.97 20.35 1.72
N ASP A 119 -4.10 20.70 2.31
CA ASP A 119 -4.20 21.20 3.68
C ASP A 119 -4.59 20.12 4.68
N LYS A 120 -3.92 20.16 5.83
CA LYS A 120 -4.23 19.34 7.00
C LYS A 120 -5.17 20.09 7.94
N GLY A 121 -6.29 20.61 7.43
CA GLY A 121 -7.36 21.16 8.27
C GLY A 121 -7.84 20.15 9.29
N GLY A 122 -8.79 20.51 10.19
CA GLY A 122 -9.32 19.65 11.24
C GLY A 122 -9.51 18.17 10.82
N ALA A 123 -10.20 17.32 11.54
CA ALA A 123 -10.36 15.90 11.22
C ALA A 123 -11.43 15.65 10.12
N PRO A 124 -11.12 15.84 8.82
CA PRO A 124 -12.09 15.65 7.75
C PRO A 124 -12.45 14.16 7.61
N ILE A 125 -13.63 13.92 7.02
CA ILE A 125 -14.00 12.55 6.63
C ILE A 125 -12.94 11.99 5.65
N LYS A 126 -12.67 10.67 5.76
CA LYS A 126 -11.76 10.00 4.82
C LYS A 126 -12.40 9.96 3.43
N GLU A 127 -11.59 10.19 2.42
CA GLU A 127 -12.01 10.26 1.01
C GLU A 127 -12.78 9.02 0.57
N ASN A 128 -12.27 7.82 0.86
CA ASN A 128 -12.96 6.57 0.52
C ASN A 128 -14.29 6.37 1.28
N MET A 129 -14.44 6.97 2.45
CA MET A 129 -15.70 6.93 3.19
C MET A 129 -16.74 7.85 2.55
N ALA A 130 -16.33 9.05 2.13
CA ALA A 130 -17.20 9.97 1.41
C ALA A 130 -17.67 9.37 0.08
N ALA A 131 -16.77 8.77 -0.70
CA ALA A 131 -17.11 8.06 -1.93
C ALA A 131 -18.12 6.94 -1.69
N ALA A 132 -17.90 6.08 -0.68
CA ALA A 132 -18.81 5.00 -0.35
C ALA A 132 -20.21 5.50 0.06
N ILE A 133 -20.29 6.62 0.81
CA ILE A 133 -21.56 7.23 1.18
C ILE A 133 -22.29 7.76 -0.06
N LEU A 134 -21.59 8.41 -0.98
CA LEU A 134 -22.16 8.88 -2.25
C LEU A 134 -22.73 7.72 -3.07
N GLU A 135 -21.98 6.64 -3.25
CA GLU A 135 -22.44 5.44 -3.96
C GLU A 135 -23.68 4.81 -3.29
N LEU A 136 -23.76 4.83 -1.95
CA LEU A 136 -24.89 4.28 -1.19
C LEU A 136 -26.11 5.23 -1.15
N SER A 137 -25.93 6.52 -1.42
CA SER A 137 -27.00 7.53 -1.35
C SER A 137 -27.95 7.55 -2.55
N ASN A 138 -27.70 6.72 -3.58
CA ASN A 138 -28.38 6.79 -4.87
C ASN A 138 -28.26 8.14 -5.58
N TRP A 139 -27.19 8.89 -5.30
CA TRP A 139 -26.85 10.06 -6.09
C TRP A 139 -26.23 9.62 -7.42
N TYR A 140 -26.58 10.31 -8.49
CA TYR A 140 -26.03 10.12 -9.83
C TYR A 140 -25.63 11.47 -10.42
N PRO A 141 -24.69 11.53 -11.36
CA PRO A 141 -24.16 12.78 -11.92
C PRO A 141 -25.20 13.69 -12.60
N ASP A 142 -26.35 13.16 -12.97
CA ASP A 142 -27.50 13.90 -13.54
C ASP A 142 -28.38 14.57 -12.48
N LYS A 143 -28.04 14.43 -11.20
CA LYS A 143 -28.80 15.00 -10.07
C LYS A 143 -27.98 16.03 -9.33
N PRO A 144 -28.60 17.12 -8.84
CA PRO A 144 -27.91 18.07 -8.01
C PRO A 144 -27.42 17.44 -6.70
N LEU A 145 -26.23 17.85 -6.25
CA LEU A 145 -25.68 17.52 -4.94
C LEU A 145 -25.45 18.81 -4.16
N ILE A 146 -26.03 18.90 -2.98
CA ILE A 146 -25.85 20.04 -2.08
C ILE A 146 -25.25 19.55 -0.76
N ASP A 147 -24.08 20.07 -0.39
CA ASP A 147 -23.46 19.86 0.91
C ASP A 147 -23.37 21.17 1.70
N PRO A 148 -24.41 21.52 2.47
CA PRO A 148 -24.49 22.79 3.18
C PRO A 148 -23.45 22.94 4.31
N THR A 149 -22.74 21.88 4.63
CA THR A 149 -21.72 21.84 5.69
C THR A 149 -20.41 21.24 5.20
N CYS A 150 -20.03 21.51 3.95
CA CYS A 150 -19.00 20.82 3.19
C CYS A 150 -17.60 20.79 3.85
N GLY A 151 -17.32 21.69 4.79
CA GLY A 151 -16.00 21.78 5.43
C GLY A 151 -14.88 21.94 4.40
N SER A 152 -14.03 20.90 4.26
CA SER A 152 -12.95 20.87 3.24
C SER A 152 -13.42 20.35 1.88
N GLY A 153 -14.71 20.24 1.63
CA GLY A 153 -15.29 19.85 0.35
C GLY A 153 -15.12 18.37 -0.02
N THR A 154 -14.86 17.48 0.93
CA THR A 154 -14.55 16.07 0.62
C THR A 154 -15.68 15.40 -0.16
N PHE A 155 -16.94 15.59 0.21
CA PHE A 155 -18.07 15.02 -0.53
C PHE A 155 -18.18 15.61 -1.93
N CYS A 156 -18.05 16.93 -2.08
CA CYS A 156 -18.12 17.60 -3.37
C CYS A 156 -17.00 17.13 -4.31
N ILE A 157 -15.77 16.98 -3.80
CA ILE A 157 -14.62 16.51 -4.59
C ILE A 157 -14.81 15.05 -4.99
N GLU A 158 -15.18 14.16 -4.08
CA GLU A 158 -15.41 12.75 -4.42
C GLU A 158 -16.60 12.58 -5.38
N ALA A 159 -17.67 13.38 -5.26
CA ALA A 159 -18.77 13.39 -6.20
C ALA A 159 -18.32 13.85 -7.60
N ALA A 160 -17.53 14.90 -7.69
CA ALA A 160 -16.96 15.36 -8.94
C ALA A 160 -16.07 14.27 -9.58
N MET A 161 -15.21 13.63 -8.81
CA MET A 161 -14.36 12.52 -9.31
C MET A 161 -15.20 11.34 -9.83
N ILE A 162 -16.28 11.00 -9.13
CA ILE A 162 -17.21 9.94 -9.56
C ILE A 162 -17.91 10.36 -10.85
N GLY A 163 -18.47 11.57 -10.90
CA GLY A 163 -19.22 12.09 -12.05
C GLY A 163 -18.37 12.23 -13.30
N MET A 164 -17.12 12.66 -13.14
CA MET A 164 -16.13 12.78 -14.22
C MET A 164 -15.43 11.45 -14.53
N ASN A 165 -15.75 10.36 -13.86
CA ASN A 165 -15.06 9.07 -13.99
C ASN A 165 -13.52 9.14 -13.79
N ILE A 166 -13.08 10.01 -12.89
CA ILE A 166 -11.65 10.17 -12.56
C ILE A 166 -11.21 9.02 -11.65
N ALA A 167 -10.15 8.32 -12.04
CA ALA A 167 -9.62 7.21 -11.25
C ALA A 167 -9.16 7.68 -9.85
N PRO A 168 -9.56 7.02 -8.75
CA PRO A 168 -9.19 7.43 -7.39
C PRO A 168 -7.70 7.50 -7.11
N GLY A 169 -6.88 6.81 -7.92
CA GLY A 169 -5.42 6.80 -7.83
C GLY A 169 -4.71 7.82 -8.72
N PHE A 170 -5.44 8.63 -9.48
CA PHE A 170 -4.88 9.50 -10.51
C PHE A 170 -3.86 10.51 -9.96
N ASN A 171 -4.20 11.18 -8.86
CA ASN A 171 -3.39 12.24 -8.24
C ASN A 171 -2.43 11.72 -7.15
N ARG A 172 -2.02 10.46 -7.20
CA ARG A 172 -1.10 9.89 -6.22
C ARG A 172 -0.06 8.98 -6.84
N ASP A 173 1.08 8.86 -6.17
CA ASP A 173 2.08 7.85 -6.51
C ASP A 173 1.89 6.59 -5.67
N PHE A 174 2.29 5.45 -6.22
CA PHE A 174 2.32 4.18 -5.55
C PHE A 174 3.76 3.75 -5.28
N ALA A 175 4.01 3.05 -4.17
CA ALA A 175 5.36 2.65 -3.79
C ALA A 175 6.04 1.78 -4.86
N PHE A 176 5.28 0.89 -5.52
CA PHE A 176 5.81 0.01 -6.56
C PHE A 176 6.35 0.76 -7.78
N GLU A 177 5.86 1.97 -8.05
CA GLU A 177 6.33 2.78 -9.18
C GLU A 177 7.80 3.22 -9.06
N ALA A 178 8.34 3.25 -7.83
CA ALA A 178 9.74 3.55 -7.59
C ALA A 178 10.67 2.32 -7.72
N TRP A 179 10.11 1.11 -7.90
CA TRP A 179 10.90 -0.11 -7.91
C TRP A 179 11.55 -0.34 -9.27
N ASN A 180 12.79 -0.83 -9.26
CA ASN A 180 13.63 -0.94 -10.46
C ASN A 180 13.21 -2.06 -11.43
N TRP A 181 12.45 -3.04 -10.94
CA TRP A 181 11.95 -4.17 -11.75
C TRP A 181 10.52 -3.93 -12.28
N VAL A 182 9.92 -2.79 -11.96
CA VAL A 182 8.61 -2.41 -12.50
C VAL A 182 8.81 -1.68 -13.83
N ASP A 183 8.08 -2.13 -14.83
CA ASP A 183 8.04 -1.52 -16.15
C ASP A 183 7.35 -0.15 -16.09
N LYS A 184 8.14 0.91 -16.34
CA LYS A 184 7.67 2.30 -16.28
C LYS A 184 6.72 2.64 -17.42
N ASP A 185 6.96 2.07 -18.59
CA ASP A 185 6.13 2.32 -19.78
C ASP A 185 4.75 1.69 -19.59
N LEU A 186 4.70 0.50 -18.96
CA LEU A 186 3.43 -0.13 -18.57
C LEU A 186 2.67 0.72 -17.53
N VAL A 187 3.36 1.25 -16.52
CA VAL A 187 2.74 2.13 -15.53
C VAL A 187 2.15 3.37 -16.20
N GLN A 188 2.92 4.01 -17.09
CA GLN A 188 2.46 5.19 -17.81
C GLN A 188 1.27 4.86 -18.71
N SER A 189 1.32 3.76 -19.46
CA SER A 189 0.21 3.29 -20.30
C SER A 189 -1.09 3.10 -19.51
N VAL A 190 -1.02 2.53 -18.31
CA VAL A 190 -2.21 2.37 -17.44
C VAL A 190 -2.73 3.72 -16.94
N ARG A 191 -1.85 4.68 -16.66
CA ARG A 191 -2.24 6.04 -16.27
C ARG A 191 -2.91 6.77 -17.43
N ASP A 192 -2.35 6.67 -18.64
CA ASP A 192 -2.91 7.27 -19.87
C ASP A 192 -4.27 6.65 -20.21
N GLU A 193 -4.43 5.33 -20.04
CA GLU A 193 -5.73 4.66 -20.18
C GLU A 193 -6.75 5.18 -19.16
N ALA A 194 -6.36 5.36 -17.90
CA ALA A 194 -7.25 5.90 -16.88
C ALA A 194 -7.67 7.34 -17.17
N ASP A 195 -6.75 8.17 -17.66
CA ASP A 195 -7.03 9.55 -18.04
C ASP A 195 -7.96 9.62 -19.26
N SER A 196 -7.73 8.80 -20.26
CA SER A 196 -8.59 8.72 -21.46
C SER A 196 -10.03 8.32 -21.19
N LYS A 197 -10.29 7.67 -20.05
CA LYS A 197 -11.64 7.31 -19.60
C LYS A 197 -12.32 8.38 -18.75
N ALA A 198 -11.59 9.41 -18.34
CA ALA A 198 -12.16 10.53 -17.61
C ALA A 198 -12.98 11.42 -18.55
N ASN A 199 -14.11 11.90 -18.06
CA ASN A 199 -14.98 12.82 -18.80
C ASN A 199 -14.91 14.21 -18.15
N TYR A 200 -13.96 15.03 -18.59
CA TYR A 200 -13.75 16.37 -18.07
C TYR A 200 -14.79 17.40 -18.53
N ASP A 201 -15.56 17.08 -19.58
CA ASP A 201 -16.56 17.96 -20.18
C ASP A 201 -17.96 17.76 -19.58
N VAL A 202 -18.12 16.86 -18.61
CA VAL A 202 -19.42 16.64 -17.98
C VAL A 202 -19.78 17.83 -17.08
N GLU A 203 -20.97 18.37 -17.27
CA GLU A 203 -21.54 19.39 -16.38
C GLU A 203 -22.12 18.72 -15.13
N LEU A 204 -21.66 19.13 -13.95
CA LEU A 204 -22.11 18.61 -12.66
C LEU A 204 -22.70 19.75 -11.82
N ASP A 205 -23.88 19.53 -11.25
CA ASP A 205 -24.50 20.47 -10.32
C ASP A 205 -24.14 20.08 -8.88
N ILE A 206 -22.98 20.57 -8.42
CA ILE A 206 -22.42 20.27 -7.09
C ILE A 206 -22.16 21.58 -6.36
N MET A 207 -22.81 21.76 -5.19
CA MET A 207 -22.75 22.97 -4.37
C MET A 207 -22.41 22.67 -2.91
#